data_9560487cb484abe66543995dee034132
#
_entry.id   9560487cb484abe66543995dee034132
#
_cell.length_a   1.000
_cell.length_b   1.000
_cell.length_c   1.000
_cell.angle_alpha   90.00
_cell.angle_beta   90.00
_cell.angle_gamma   90.00
#
_symmetry.space_group_name_H-M   'P 1'
#
loop_
_entity.id
_entity.type
_entity.pdbx_description
1 polymer ?
#
loop_
_entity_poly.entity_id
_entity_poly.type
_entity_poly.pdbx_seq_one_letter_code
_entity_poly.pdbx_strand_id
1 'polypeptide(L)'
;FLPYQQKIKCSYLSLIGLSEHPEDVVIAANKGQSHGCIGNYTMLHFEGDGLYLENLTIGNYCNVDLEYPRDPSKNRPKRCKAVTQAQLGDVVGDRFYAKNCRFVSRLNLYPICGAKRSLYENCHFESTDDALNGNAVYLHCDFDFYGGCPIFATDATGSAFLDCLFRICGHRDRSGADQYF
;
A
#
# COMPACT_ATOMS: atom_id res chain seq x y z
N PHE A 1 -6.95 -1.99 -14.17
CA PHE A 1 -7.16 -0.90 -13.21
C PHE A 1 -8.60 -0.84 -12.77
N LEU A 2 -8.83 -0.71 -11.46
CA LEU A 2 -10.16 -0.47 -10.92
C LEU A 2 -10.68 0.89 -11.39
N PRO A 3 -11.89 0.96 -11.96
CA PRO A 3 -12.46 2.22 -12.46
C PRO A 3 -12.93 3.15 -11.34
N TYR A 4 -13.30 2.58 -10.18
CA TYR A 4 -13.83 3.29 -9.01
C TYR A 4 -13.23 2.75 -7.72
N GLN A 5 -13.41 3.53 -6.63
CA GLN A 5 -13.23 3.02 -5.27
C GLN A 5 -14.17 1.83 -5.03
N GLN A 6 -13.66 0.80 -4.39
CA GLN A 6 -14.44 -0.39 -4.09
C GLN A 6 -14.78 -0.42 -2.60
N LYS A 7 -16.06 -0.60 -2.28
CA LYS A 7 -16.53 -0.82 -0.93
C LYS A 7 -16.99 -2.27 -0.77
N ILE A 8 -16.32 -2.99 0.12
CA ILE A 8 -16.51 -4.41 0.33
C ILE A 8 -16.99 -4.63 1.76
N LYS A 9 -18.22 -5.09 1.92
CA LYS A 9 -18.82 -5.38 3.23
C LYS A 9 -18.91 -6.89 3.41
N CYS A 10 -17.91 -7.44 4.05
CA CYS A 10 -17.84 -8.89 4.26
C CYS A 10 -16.89 -9.20 5.41
N SER A 11 -17.35 -9.96 6.40
CA SER A 11 -16.48 -10.55 7.41
C SER A 11 -15.94 -11.90 6.94
N TYR A 12 -14.74 -12.24 7.40
CA TYR A 12 -14.03 -13.49 7.08
C TYR A 12 -13.79 -13.66 5.57
N LEU A 13 -13.50 -12.54 4.90
CA LEU A 13 -13.13 -12.52 3.49
C LEU A 13 -11.67 -12.91 3.32
N SER A 14 -11.41 -13.83 2.37
CA SER A 14 -10.07 -14.16 1.91
C SER A 14 -9.92 -13.80 0.44
N LEU A 15 -8.88 -13.01 0.11
CA LEU A 15 -8.46 -12.75 -1.26
C LEU A 15 -7.07 -13.34 -1.45
N ILE A 16 -6.99 -14.37 -2.28
CA ILE A 16 -5.77 -15.16 -2.47
C ILE A 16 -5.38 -15.16 -3.95
N GLY A 17 -4.16 -14.69 -4.24
CA GLY A 17 -3.57 -14.82 -5.56
C GLY A 17 -3.21 -16.28 -5.85
N LEU A 18 -3.50 -16.74 -7.08
CA LEU A 18 -3.24 -18.12 -7.47
C LEU A 18 -1.78 -18.38 -7.91
N SER A 19 -0.92 -17.36 -7.87
CA SER A 19 0.52 -17.47 -8.07
C SER A 19 1.25 -17.38 -6.74
N GLU A 20 2.38 -18.07 -6.60
CA GLU A 20 3.31 -17.88 -5.47
C GLU A 20 4.07 -16.55 -5.56
N HIS A 21 4.00 -15.89 -6.72
CA HIS A 21 4.62 -14.59 -6.98
C HIS A 21 3.54 -13.50 -6.91
N PRO A 22 3.52 -12.66 -5.86
CA PRO A 22 2.47 -11.67 -5.67
C PRO A 22 2.42 -10.62 -6.78
N GLU A 23 3.51 -10.40 -7.51
CA GLU A 23 3.58 -9.50 -8.67
C GLU A 23 2.79 -9.98 -9.89
N ASP A 24 2.42 -11.25 -9.96
CA ASP A 24 1.61 -11.79 -11.06
C ASP A 24 0.11 -11.47 -10.89
N VAL A 25 -0.33 -11.18 -9.67
CA VAL A 25 -1.75 -10.96 -9.33
C VAL A 25 -1.94 -9.56 -8.78
N VAL A 26 -2.33 -8.62 -9.62
CA VAL A 26 -2.33 -7.20 -9.30
C VAL A 26 -3.74 -6.61 -9.28
N ILE A 27 -4.12 -6.06 -8.13
CA ILE A 27 -5.28 -5.18 -7.97
C ILE A 27 -4.78 -3.74 -8.05
N ALA A 28 -5.08 -3.07 -9.16
CA ALA A 28 -4.46 -1.79 -9.49
C ALA A 28 -5.44 -0.63 -9.58
N ALA A 29 -5.00 0.56 -9.18
CA ALA A 29 -5.59 1.84 -9.55
C ALA A 29 -4.51 2.78 -10.13
N ASN A 30 -4.94 3.90 -10.71
CA ASN A 30 -4.04 4.94 -11.21
C ASN A 30 -4.65 6.34 -11.02
N LYS A 31 -5.19 6.59 -9.84
CA LYS A 31 -5.91 7.82 -9.49
C LYS A 31 -5.47 8.36 -8.15
N GLY A 32 -5.65 9.66 -7.98
CA GLY A 32 -5.48 10.36 -6.72
C GLY A 32 -6.37 11.61 -6.70
N GLN A 33 -6.32 12.37 -5.62
CA GLN A 33 -7.15 13.56 -5.41
C GLN A 33 -7.07 14.55 -6.57
N SER A 34 -5.88 14.81 -7.13
CA SER A 34 -5.69 15.71 -8.28
C SER A 34 -6.33 15.22 -9.58
N HIS A 35 -6.91 14.04 -9.61
CA HIS A 35 -7.60 13.46 -10.77
C HIS A 35 -9.12 13.44 -10.61
N GLY A 36 -9.65 14.38 -9.84
CA GLY A 36 -11.09 14.54 -9.64
C GLY A 36 -11.72 13.56 -8.65
N CYS A 37 -10.90 12.90 -7.82
CA CYS A 37 -11.40 12.09 -6.72
C CYS A 37 -11.79 12.98 -5.54
N ILE A 38 -12.87 12.65 -4.84
CA ILE A 38 -13.31 13.39 -3.65
C ILE A 38 -12.47 12.96 -2.46
N GLY A 39 -11.92 13.94 -1.74
CA GLY A 39 -11.09 13.70 -0.57
C GLY A 39 -9.82 12.90 -0.91
N ASN A 40 -9.33 12.15 0.04
CA ASN A 40 -8.25 11.20 -0.19
C ASN A 40 -8.80 10.00 -0.96
N TYR A 41 -8.23 9.72 -2.12
CA TYR A 41 -8.67 8.56 -2.89
C TYR A 41 -8.30 7.27 -2.15
N THR A 42 -9.29 6.57 -1.61
CA THR A 42 -9.13 5.22 -1.03
C THR A 42 -9.54 4.19 -2.06
N MET A 43 -8.61 3.36 -2.51
CA MET A 43 -8.87 2.38 -3.57
C MET A 43 -9.82 1.28 -3.13
N LEU A 44 -9.57 0.71 -1.94
CA LEU A 44 -10.33 -0.38 -1.34
C LEU A 44 -10.80 0.01 0.06
N HIS A 45 -12.08 -0.13 0.33
CA HIS A 45 -12.66 0.07 1.65
C HIS A 45 -13.31 -1.23 2.11
N PHE A 46 -12.78 -1.83 3.16
CA PHE A 46 -13.28 -3.08 3.74
C PHE A 46 -14.04 -2.80 5.05
N GLU A 47 -15.27 -3.29 5.13
CA GLU A 47 -16.08 -3.28 6.34
C GLU A 47 -16.35 -4.72 6.78
N GLY A 48 -15.75 -5.14 7.89
CA GLY A 48 -15.94 -6.47 8.46
C GLY A 48 -14.68 -6.97 9.17
N ASP A 49 -14.84 -8.02 9.95
CA ASP A 49 -13.78 -8.67 10.70
C ASP A 49 -13.12 -9.80 9.90
N GLY A 50 -11.86 -10.08 10.19
CA GLY A 50 -11.17 -11.27 9.69
C GLY A 50 -10.83 -11.20 8.19
N LEU A 51 -10.36 -10.05 7.70
CA LEU A 51 -9.85 -9.93 6.33
C LEU A 51 -8.49 -10.63 6.20
N TYR A 52 -8.37 -11.52 5.23
CA TYR A 52 -7.14 -12.20 4.86
C TYR A 52 -6.74 -11.90 3.42
N LEU A 53 -5.48 -11.51 3.22
CA LEU A 53 -4.88 -11.29 1.90
C LEU A 53 -3.65 -12.18 1.75
N GLU A 54 -3.48 -12.83 0.60
CA GLU A 54 -2.31 -13.67 0.33
C GLU A 54 -1.90 -13.63 -1.14
N ASN A 55 -0.59 -13.64 -1.41
CA ASN A 55 0.02 -13.80 -2.73
C ASN A 55 -0.49 -12.80 -3.78
N LEU A 56 -0.66 -11.54 -3.42
CA LEU A 56 -1.16 -10.52 -4.35
C LEU A 56 -0.52 -9.15 -4.13
N THR A 57 -0.58 -8.33 -5.16
CA THR A 57 -0.18 -6.94 -5.12
C THR A 57 -1.41 -6.03 -5.13
N ILE A 58 -1.48 -5.09 -4.19
CA ILE A 58 -2.41 -3.97 -4.22
C ILE A 58 -1.59 -2.72 -4.48
N GLY A 59 -1.88 -2.00 -5.57
CA GLY A 59 -1.05 -0.88 -5.96
C GLY A 59 -1.80 0.28 -6.61
N ASN A 60 -1.31 1.49 -6.36
CA ASN A 60 -1.74 2.68 -7.08
C ASN A 60 -0.59 3.17 -7.99
N TYR A 61 -0.75 2.94 -9.27
CA TYR A 61 0.23 3.21 -10.31
C TYR A 61 0.02 4.57 -10.99
N CYS A 62 -0.45 5.55 -10.25
CA CYS A 62 -0.62 6.90 -10.76
C CYS A 62 0.73 7.54 -11.12
N ASN A 63 1.73 7.39 -10.25
CA ASN A 63 3.06 7.98 -10.42
C ASN A 63 4.23 6.96 -10.42
N VAL A 64 3.93 5.70 -10.55
CA VAL A 64 4.89 4.59 -10.71
C VAL A 64 4.44 3.69 -11.86
N ASP A 65 5.39 3.18 -12.64
CA ASP A 65 5.08 2.26 -13.73
C ASP A 65 4.62 0.91 -13.15
N LEU A 66 3.60 0.31 -13.74
CA LEU A 66 3.19 -1.05 -13.45
C LEU A 66 4.00 -2.00 -14.30
N GLU A 67 4.82 -2.79 -13.67
CA GLU A 67 5.71 -3.75 -14.33
C GLU A 67 5.34 -5.18 -13.94
N TYR A 68 5.29 -6.04 -14.93
CA TYR A 68 5.12 -7.49 -14.78
C TYR A 68 6.44 -8.17 -15.17
N PRO A 69 7.29 -8.60 -14.21
CA PRO A 69 8.60 -9.17 -14.52
C PRO A 69 8.53 -10.42 -15.42
N ARG A 70 7.48 -11.22 -15.28
CA ARG A 70 7.30 -12.47 -16.01
C ARG A 70 6.59 -12.29 -17.35
N ASP A 71 5.91 -11.18 -17.57
CA ASP A 71 5.20 -10.86 -18.81
C ASP A 71 5.24 -9.37 -19.11
N PRO A 72 6.36 -8.84 -19.61
CA PRO A 72 6.51 -7.41 -19.89
C PRO A 72 5.49 -6.83 -20.87
N SER A 73 4.78 -7.66 -21.64
CA SER A 73 3.72 -7.17 -22.54
C SER A 73 2.53 -6.56 -21.81
N LYS A 74 2.40 -6.88 -20.52
CA LYS A 74 1.36 -6.35 -19.62
C LYS A 74 1.76 -5.03 -18.94
N ASN A 75 3.00 -4.59 -19.08
CA ASN A 75 3.48 -3.35 -18.47
C ASN A 75 2.60 -2.16 -18.85
N ARG A 76 2.43 -1.25 -17.91
CA ARG A 76 1.66 -0.01 -18.11
C ARG A 76 2.44 1.17 -17.54
N PRO A 77 2.62 2.24 -18.34
CA PRO A 77 3.28 3.44 -17.86
C PRO A 77 2.43 4.15 -16.80
N LYS A 78 3.11 4.83 -15.90
CA LYS A 78 2.48 5.73 -14.94
C LYS A 78 1.68 6.83 -15.64
N ARG A 79 0.62 7.26 -14.97
CA ARG A 79 -0.27 8.31 -15.50
C ARG A 79 0.37 9.70 -15.45
N CYS A 80 1.10 10.00 -14.38
CA CYS A 80 1.77 11.30 -14.17
C CYS A 80 2.98 11.12 -13.26
N LYS A 81 3.74 12.21 -13.06
CA LYS A 81 4.88 12.24 -12.14
C LYS A 81 4.53 12.88 -10.79
N ALA A 82 3.40 13.57 -10.71
CA ALA A 82 3.02 14.33 -9.53
C ALA A 82 2.62 13.40 -8.39
N VAL A 83 3.01 13.76 -7.17
CA VAL A 83 2.48 13.16 -5.94
C VAL A 83 1.13 13.79 -5.64
N THR A 84 0.14 12.97 -5.36
CA THR A 84 -1.20 13.36 -4.97
C THR A 84 -1.67 12.51 -3.81
N GLN A 85 -2.69 12.95 -3.09
CA GLN A 85 -3.21 12.16 -1.98
C GLN A 85 -4.02 10.96 -2.48
N ALA A 86 -3.62 9.77 -2.03
CA ALA A 86 -4.31 8.52 -2.28
C ALA A 86 -3.80 7.45 -1.33
N GLN A 87 -4.69 6.58 -0.89
CA GLN A 87 -4.35 5.40 -0.10
C GLN A 87 -4.84 4.13 -0.80
N LEU A 88 -4.16 3.01 -0.57
CA LEU A 88 -4.54 1.74 -1.19
C LEU A 88 -5.78 1.16 -0.54
N GLY A 89 -5.89 1.28 0.79
CA GLY A 89 -7.06 0.77 1.46
C GLY A 89 -7.21 1.20 2.90
N ASP A 90 -8.41 1.01 3.42
CA ASP A 90 -8.72 1.06 4.84
C ASP A 90 -9.59 -0.13 5.25
N VAL A 91 -9.47 -0.53 6.49
CA VAL A 91 -10.19 -1.66 7.07
C VAL A 91 -10.94 -1.20 8.31
N VAL A 92 -12.26 -1.23 8.24
CA VAL A 92 -13.13 -0.96 9.39
C VAL A 92 -13.56 -2.30 9.98
N GLY A 93 -12.85 -2.73 11.03
CA GLY A 93 -13.09 -4.03 11.69
C GLY A 93 -11.90 -4.45 12.52
N ASP A 94 -11.85 -5.75 12.83
CA ASP A 94 -10.79 -6.37 13.62
C ASP A 94 -10.17 -7.56 12.87
N ARG A 95 -8.90 -7.86 13.15
CA ARG A 95 -8.17 -9.02 12.61
C ARG A 95 -7.96 -8.94 11.09
N PHE A 96 -7.08 -8.06 10.69
CA PHE A 96 -6.53 -8.04 9.35
C PHE A 96 -5.21 -8.84 9.31
N TYR A 97 -5.07 -9.72 8.33
CA TYR A 97 -3.84 -10.46 8.09
C TYR A 97 -3.48 -10.43 6.60
N ALA A 98 -2.28 -9.98 6.29
CA ALA A 98 -1.70 -10.05 4.95
C ALA A 98 -0.43 -10.89 4.96
N LYS A 99 -0.31 -11.82 4.04
CA LYS A 99 0.83 -12.70 3.88
C LYS A 99 1.34 -12.71 2.45
N ASN A 100 2.65 -12.59 2.26
CA ASN A 100 3.30 -12.58 0.94
C ASN A 100 2.59 -11.62 -0.04
N CYS A 101 2.31 -10.39 0.43
CA CYS A 101 1.64 -9.36 -0.36
C CYS A 101 2.57 -8.20 -0.66
N ARG A 102 2.29 -7.47 -1.73
CA ARG A 102 2.96 -6.20 -2.05
C ARG A 102 1.96 -5.06 -2.01
N PHE A 103 2.35 -3.97 -1.35
CA PHE A 103 1.59 -2.73 -1.25
C PHE A 103 2.41 -1.62 -1.91
N VAL A 104 2.00 -1.21 -3.12
CA VAL A 104 2.78 -0.31 -3.96
C VAL A 104 2.06 1.02 -4.11
N SER A 105 2.60 2.08 -3.51
CA SER A 105 2.08 3.42 -3.67
C SER A 105 3.19 4.45 -3.45
N ARG A 106 3.53 5.21 -4.49
CA ARG A 106 4.41 6.38 -4.39
C ARG A 106 3.60 7.68 -4.35
N LEU A 107 2.44 7.61 -3.74
CA LEU A 107 1.54 8.72 -3.46
C LEU A 107 1.52 8.99 -1.97
N ASN A 108 1.05 10.17 -1.58
CA ASN A 108 0.93 10.51 -0.17
C ASN A 108 -0.23 9.73 0.47
N LEU A 109 0.00 9.13 1.59
CA LEU A 109 -0.81 8.33 2.52
C LEU A 109 -0.48 6.83 2.51
N TYR A 110 -0.87 6.22 3.61
CA TYR A 110 -0.53 4.84 3.94
C TYR A 110 -1.14 3.79 2.98
N PRO A 111 -0.49 2.66 2.80
CA PRO A 111 -0.95 1.64 1.87
C PRO A 111 -2.28 1.01 2.31
N ILE A 112 -2.35 0.43 3.49
CA ILE A 112 -3.59 -0.13 4.04
C ILE A 112 -3.52 -0.14 5.56
N CYS A 113 -4.60 0.29 6.23
CA CYS A 113 -4.63 0.41 7.68
C CYS A 113 -6.06 0.41 8.24
N GLY A 114 -6.21 0.70 9.52
CA GLY A 114 -7.48 0.98 10.19
C GLY A 114 -8.07 -0.20 10.97
N ALA A 115 -7.66 -1.43 10.73
CA ALA A 115 -8.10 -2.55 11.56
C ALA A 115 -7.58 -2.41 13.00
N LYS A 116 -8.38 -2.88 13.97
CA LYS A 116 -7.98 -2.84 15.39
C LYS A 116 -6.74 -3.69 15.68
N ARG A 117 -6.56 -4.79 14.96
CA ARG A 117 -5.38 -5.65 15.00
C ARG A 117 -4.99 -6.03 13.60
N SER A 118 -3.73 -5.77 13.24
CA SER A 118 -3.20 -6.09 11.92
C SER A 118 -1.89 -6.87 12.05
N LEU A 119 -1.73 -7.88 11.19
CA LEU A 119 -0.50 -8.62 11.00
C LEU A 119 -0.13 -8.61 9.54
N TYR A 120 1.12 -8.25 9.26
CA TYR A 120 1.73 -8.38 7.95
C TYR A 120 2.92 -9.33 8.04
N GLU A 121 2.95 -10.36 7.22
CA GLU A 121 4.01 -11.37 7.19
C GLU A 121 4.59 -11.50 5.78
N ASN A 122 5.90 -11.40 5.64
CA ASN A 122 6.61 -11.45 4.36
C ASN A 122 6.04 -10.48 3.32
N CYS A 123 5.64 -9.28 3.74
CA CYS A 123 5.06 -8.28 2.86
C CYS A 123 6.10 -7.24 2.43
N HIS A 124 5.92 -6.71 1.23
CA HIS A 124 6.70 -5.62 0.69
C HIS A 124 5.86 -4.35 0.58
N PHE A 125 6.44 -3.22 1.01
CA PHE A 125 5.78 -1.91 0.97
C PHE A 125 6.61 -0.91 0.18
N GLU A 126 6.01 -0.28 -0.83
CA GLU A 126 6.54 0.94 -1.44
C GLU A 126 5.66 2.11 -1.04
N SER A 127 6.25 3.20 -0.54
CA SER A 127 5.50 4.37 -0.09
C SER A 127 6.35 5.64 -0.08
N THR A 128 5.67 6.79 0.08
CA THR A 128 6.30 8.10 0.23
C THR A 128 6.05 8.64 1.63
N ASP A 129 5.26 9.70 1.75
CA ASP A 129 4.95 10.35 3.00
C ASP A 129 3.73 9.71 3.68
N ASP A 130 3.65 9.82 5.00
CA ASP A 130 2.53 9.35 5.82
C ASP A 130 2.20 7.86 5.59
N ALA A 131 3.26 7.06 5.41
CA ALA A 131 3.15 5.74 4.85
C ALA A 131 2.62 4.68 5.81
N LEU A 132 3.02 4.76 7.06
CA LEU A 132 2.67 3.76 8.08
C LEU A 132 1.81 4.41 9.16
N ASN A 133 0.63 3.88 9.34
CA ASN A 133 -0.35 4.37 10.31
C ASN A 133 -1.13 3.19 10.91
N GLY A 134 -1.44 3.29 12.20
CA GLY A 134 -2.31 2.37 12.90
C GLY A 134 -1.62 1.36 13.81
N ASN A 135 -2.34 0.32 14.16
CA ASN A 135 -1.90 -0.77 15.02
C ASN A 135 -1.52 -1.97 14.18
N ALA A 136 -0.25 -2.33 14.15
CA ALA A 136 0.19 -3.43 13.32
C ALA A 136 1.41 -4.15 13.88
N VAL A 137 1.50 -5.43 13.58
CA VAL A 137 2.73 -6.21 13.68
C VAL A 137 3.21 -6.49 12.26
N TYR A 138 4.45 -6.13 11.97
CA TYR A 138 5.14 -6.41 10.73
C TYR A 138 6.22 -7.46 11.01
N LEU A 139 6.12 -8.61 10.34
CA LEU A 139 7.02 -9.76 10.52
C LEU A 139 7.69 -10.08 9.19
N HIS A 140 9.02 -10.05 9.14
CA HIS A 140 9.82 -10.32 7.94
C HIS A 140 9.40 -9.44 6.74
N CYS A 141 9.08 -8.16 6.98
CA CYS A 141 8.61 -7.25 5.95
C CYS A 141 9.73 -6.34 5.43
N ASP A 142 9.59 -5.96 4.15
CA ASP A 142 10.46 -5.01 3.46
C ASP A 142 9.75 -3.68 3.22
N PHE A 143 10.45 -2.58 3.47
CA PHE A 143 9.91 -1.22 3.26
C PHE A 143 10.86 -0.40 2.38
N ASP A 144 10.37 0.05 1.24
CA ASP A 144 11.03 0.99 0.35
C ASP A 144 10.38 2.36 0.47
N PHE A 145 11.08 3.32 1.08
CA PHE A 145 10.58 4.68 1.27
C PHE A 145 11.15 5.63 0.21
N TYR A 146 10.23 6.31 -0.48
CA TYR A 146 10.50 7.30 -1.51
C TYR A 146 10.14 8.73 -1.08
N GLY A 147 9.87 8.96 0.20
CA GLY A 147 9.50 10.24 0.79
C GLY A 147 10.13 10.48 2.16
N GLY A 148 9.98 11.68 2.68
CA GLY A 148 10.68 12.16 3.88
C GLY A 148 9.96 11.93 5.21
N CYS A 149 8.72 11.42 5.21
CA CYS A 149 7.95 11.18 6.43
C CYS A 149 7.29 9.79 6.39
N PRO A 150 8.06 8.71 6.60
CA PRO A 150 7.55 7.35 6.40
C PRO A 150 6.52 6.93 7.45
N ILE A 151 6.51 7.53 8.63
CA ILE A 151 5.60 7.19 9.72
C ILE A 151 4.76 8.42 10.05
N PHE A 152 3.44 8.30 9.89
CA PHE A 152 2.51 9.39 10.20
C PHE A 152 2.06 9.35 11.66
N ALA A 153 1.37 8.28 12.05
CA ALA A 153 0.85 8.11 13.38
C ALA A 153 0.64 6.63 13.72
N THR A 154 0.68 6.34 15.00
CA THR A 154 0.25 5.06 15.54
C THR A 154 -0.87 5.29 16.55
N ASP A 155 -1.75 4.30 16.69
CA ASP A 155 -2.75 4.27 17.74
C ASP A 155 -2.12 3.94 19.11
N ALA A 156 -2.95 3.87 20.15
CA ALA A 156 -2.52 3.66 21.53
C ALA A 156 -1.64 2.42 21.76
N THR A 157 -1.78 1.39 20.93
CA THR A 157 -0.97 0.16 21.03
C THR A 157 0.28 0.19 20.18
N GLY A 158 0.37 1.14 19.24
CA GLY A 158 1.53 1.30 18.36
C GLY A 158 1.73 0.18 17.35
N SER A 159 2.91 0.16 16.76
CA SER A 159 3.32 -0.84 15.78
C SER A 159 4.63 -1.52 16.19
N ALA A 160 4.75 -2.81 15.89
CA ALA A 160 5.96 -3.60 16.11
C ALA A 160 6.53 -4.09 14.78
N PHE A 161 7.84 -3.96 14.63
CA PHE A 161 8.59 -4.41 13.45
C PHE A 161 9.56 -5.51 13.89
N LEU A 162 9.36 -6.72 13.40
CA LEU A 162 10.13 -7.89 13.76
C LEU A 162 10.84 -8.42 12.52
N ASP A 163 12.17 -8.39 12.54
CA ASP A 163 13.00 -8.86 11.44
C ASP A 163 12.63 -8.22 10.09
N CYS A 164 12.51 -6.89 10.11
CA CYS A 164 12.11 -6.08 8.96
C CYS A 164 13.30 -5.34 8.36
N LEU A 165 13.25 -5.10 7.05
CA LEU A 165 14.24 -4.32 6.31
C LEU A 165 13.64 -2.99 5.84
N PHE A 166 14.32 -1.88 6.18
CA PHE A 166 13.95 -0.54 5.74
C PHE A 166 15.00 -0.02 4.76
N ARG A 167 14.55 0.38 3.57
CA ARG A 167 15.40 1.00 2.55
C ARG A 167 14.91 2.40 2.25
N ILE A 168 15.85 3.35 2.21
CA ILE A 168 15.59 4.71 1.77
C ILE A 168 15.98 4.77 0.29
N CYS A 169 14.99 4.93 -0.57
CA CYS A 169 15.15 4.84 -2.02
C CYS A 169 15.34 6.20 -2.70
N GLY A 170 15.71 7.23 -1.93
CA GLY A 170 15.96 8.58 -2.37
C GLY A 170 14.71 9.46 -2.37
N HIS A 171 14.84 10.62 -1.78
CA HIS A 171 13.87 11.70 -1.80
C HIS A 171 14.60 12.97 -2.18
N ARG A 172 13.99 13.76 -3.06
CA ARG A 172 14.43 15.13 -3.31
C ARG A 172 13.44 16.06 -2.65
N ASP A 173 13.94 16.98 -1.85
CA ASP A 173 13.11 18.06 -1.32
C ASP A 173 12.54 18.94 -2.45
N ARG A 174 11.74 19.95 -2.07
CA ARG A 174 11.17 20.88 -3.04
C ARG A 174 12.21 21.72 -3.79
N SER A 175 13.43 21.83 -3.26
CA SER A 175 14.57 22.50 -3.91
C SER A 175 15.33 21.58 -4.88
N GLY A 176 15.01 20.29 -4.90
CA GLY A 176 15.69 19.28 -5.70
C GLY A 176 16.93 18.70 -5.04
N ALA A 177 17.21 19.04 -3.77
CA ALA A 177 18.30 18.44 -3.01
C ALA A 177 17.90 17.04 -2.49
N ASP A 178 18.85 16.13 -2.49
CA ASP A 178 18.66 14.80 -1.90
C ASP A 178 18.58 14.95 -0.36
N GLN A 179 17.54 14.41 0.24
CA GLN A 179 17.43 14.32 1.68
C GLN A 179 17.87 12.94 2.15
N TYR A 180 18.72 12.94 3.16
CA TYR A 180 19.14 11.74 3.88
C TYR A 180 18.52 11.79 5.27
N PHE A 181 18.03 10.66 5.76
CA PHE A 181 17.47 10.50 7.11
C PHE A 181 18.54 10.16 8.12
#